data_a623fcc8a71669b8ae63c845b25814c2
#
_entry.id   a623fcc8a71669b8ae63c845b25814c2
#
_cell.length_a   1.000
_cell.length_b   1.000
_cell.length_c   1.000
_cell.angle_alpha   90.00
_cell.angle_beta   90.00
_cell.angle_gamma   90.00
#
_symmetry.space_group_name_H-M   'P 1'
#
loop_
_entity.id
_entity.type
_entity.pdbx_description
1 polymer ?
#
loop_
_entity_poly.entity_id
_entity_poly.type
_entity_poly.pdbx_seq_one_letter_code
_entity_poly.pdbx_strand_id
1 'polypeptide(L)'
;MSDSSLPLAATPATGAHGDPGGTAVLRSLSPPLLEWLPRQRWFAGKGRPLTGFSLVAAAEMLPCRSGGATPGLLHLLVRAQQSAQPFSRPHARGGGDCYQLLLGVRDVLPPELAPALIGRPSTGPLRGRAVYEALQDPRLTTLLLERLRVPGSLGPLRFSREPDAVIPAGPTPRPLGTEQSNSSVVYGDSVILKLFRRVEPGVNPDLELPLALARHGCPHVPAPTAWFEATAPPSRPAPPSPSPESGGADSGGKESGGAGSRGTEGHEHSRSMTLGVLQPYLSGTCDGWQLALRALAARRDFTGPAHALGRTTARVHAVLAEALPTSTLRGTQLERQADRMASRLEAASAAVPALRPYRDGLLDAYRDLADLGTVGGSRPAQRVHGDLHLGQALGADGGGDGGQEGSQGRGQGGEGSQGGEGGGGWTLIDFEGEPARPLAERRAHQPVVRDIAGMLRSFDYAACQHGAGPDDAWSSAWARTNRAAYCAGYAEGGGADPREDAVLLRAYETDKAVYEVLYEARNRPAWLGIPMAAIRRLAAPGTPWSG
;
A
#
# COMPACT_ATOMS: atom_id res chain seq x y z
N MET A 1 -13.43 44.33 -9.68
CA MET A 1 -14.30 43.16 -9.82
C MET A 1 -14.28 42.78 -11.28
N SER A 2 -13.36 41.92 -11.67
CA SER A 2 -13.31 41.38 -13.03
C SER A 2 -12.88 39.94 -12.90
N ASP A 3 -13.84 39.10 -13.14
CA ASP A 3 -13.75 37.64 -13.19
C ASP A 3 -12.96 37.25 -14.44
N SER A 4 -11.75 36.74 -14.25
CA SER A 4 -10.91 36.25 -15.35
C SER A 4 -10.81 34.73 -15.26
N SER A 5 -11.92 34.06 -15.56
CA SER A 5 -11.94 32.64 -15.85
C SER A 5 -11.31 32.41 -17.22
N LEU A 6 -10.08 31.89 -17.24
CA LEU A 6 -9.44 31.42 -18.46
C LEU A 6 -10.09 30.11 -18.94
N PRO A 7 -10.56 30.00 -20.17
CA PRO A 7 -11.12 28.75 -20.70
C PRO A 7 -9.99 27.72 -20.93
N LEU A 8 -10.13 26.55 -20.30
CA LEU A 8 -9.32 25.38 -20.60
C LEU A 8 -9.71 24.85 -21.99
N ALA A 9 -8.92 25.17 -23.00
CA ALA A 9 -9.11 24.62 -24.34
C ALA A 9 -8.83 23.10 -24.31
N ALA A 10 -9.86 22.32 -24.60
CA ALA A 10 -9.75 20.89 -24.86
C ALA A 10 -9.09 20.67 -26.22
N THR A 11 -7.90 20.07 -26.22
CA THR A 11 -7.25 19.58 -27.45
C THR A 11 -7.84 18.21 -27.79
N PRO A 12 -8.19 17.93 -29.06
CA PRO A 12 -8.85 16.68 -29.44
C PRO A 12 -7.95 15.46 -29.27
N ALA A 13 -8.53 14.38 -28.77
CA ALA A 13 -7.92 13.08 -28.63
C ALA A 13 -7.53 12.50 -30.00
N THR A 14 -6.24 12.28 -30.24
CA THR A 14 -5.76 11.46 -31.34
C THR A 14 -5.43 10.07 -30.82
N GLY A 15 -5.94 9.07 -31.55
CA GLY A 15 -6.01 7.67 -31.18
C GLY A 15 -4.69 6.97 -30.92
N ALA A 16 -4.81 5.88 -30.22
CA ALA A 16 -3.80 4.94 -29.76
C ALA A 16 -2.92 4.37 -30.86
N HIS A 17 -1.71 4.91 -30.95
CA HIS A 17 -0.50 4.22 -31.46
C HIS A 17 0.67 4.94 -30.78
N GLY A 18 1.64 4.17 -30.24
CA GLY A 18 2.72 4.59 -29.35
C GLY A 18 3.14 6.05 -29.55
N ASP A 19 2.91 6.88 -28.52
CA ASP A 19 3.19 8.32 -28.55
C ASP A 19 4.68 8.57 -28.92
N PRO A 20 4.99 8.98 -30.18
CA PRO A 20 6.36 9.21 -30.60
C PRO A 20 7.00 10.36 -29.83
N GLY A 21 6.19 11.32 -29.35
CA GLY A 21 6.62 12.41 -28.48
C GLY A 21 7.08 11.93 -27.12
N GLY A 22 6.26 11.14 -26.43
CA GLY A 22 6.60 10.55 -25.14
C GLY A 22 7.81 9.63 -25.19
N THR A 23 7.96 8.85 -26.25
CA THR A 23 9.13 7.98 -26.46
C THR A 23 10.40 8.81 -26.66
N ALA A 24 10.34 9.91 -27.41
CA ALA A 24 11.47 10.82 -27.61
C ALA A 24 11.86 11.53 -26.31
N VAL A 25 10.86 11.93 -25.50
CA VAL A 25 11.07 12.49 -24.15
C VAL A 25 11.76 11.47 -23.25
N LEU A 26 11.25 10.23 -23.17
CA LEU A 26 11.87 9.20 -22.32
C LEU A 26 13.31 8.88 -22.74
N ARG A 27 13.58 8.82 -24.06
CA ARG A 27 14.94 8.61 -24.56
C ARG A 27 15.89 9.74 -24.13
N SER A 28 15.42 10.98 -24.17
CA SER A 28 16.15 12.15 -23.69
C SER A 28 16.46 12.07 -22.18
N LEU A 29 15.52 11.53 -21.39
CA LEU A 29 15.61 11.43 -19.94
C LEU A 29 16.35 10.18 -19.45
N SER A 30 16.54 9.16 -20.30
CA SER A 30 17.09 7.87 -19.85
C SER A 30 18.45 8.01 -19.15
N PRO A 31 19.45 8.78 -19.64
CA PRO A 31 20.73 8.91 -18.94
C PRO A 31 20.57 9.45 -17.51
N PRO A 32 19.95 10.62 -17.26
CA PRO A 32 19.80 11.12 -15.89
C PRO A 32 18.91 10.24 -15.02
N LEU A 33 17.89 9.55 -15.57
CA LEU A 33 17.04 8.65 -14.80
C LEU A 33 17.78 7.37 -14.36
N LEU A 34 18.71 6.85 -15.16
CA LEU A 34 19.53 5.70 -14.78
C LEU A 34 20.38 5.97 -13.52
N GLU A 35 20.81 7.21 -13.32
CA GLU A 35 21.58 7.62 -12.15
C GLU A 35 20.69 7.99 -10.96
N TRP A 36 19.55 8.65 -11.22
CA TRP A 36 18.69 9.20 -10.20
C TRP A 36 17.78 8.14 -9.56
N LEU A 37 17.14 7.27 -10.36
CA LEU A 37 16.11 6.34 -9.90
C LEU A 37 16.63 5.35 -8.83
N PRO A 38 17.82 4.75 -8.94
CA PRO A 38 18.33 3.82 -7.92
C PRO A 38 18.56 4.45 -6.54
N ARG A 39 18.71 5.78 -6.48
CA ARG A 39 18.91 6.53 -5.24
C ARG A 39 17.60 6.79 -4.49
N GLN A 40 16.45 6.59 -5.15
CA GLN A 40 15.16 6.85 -4.53
C GLN A 40 14.82 5.77 -3.49
N ARG A 41 14.24 6.17 -2.34
CA ARG A 41 13.84 5.24 -1.27
C ARG A 41 12.81 4.22 -1.75
N TRP A 42 11.86 4.67 -2.56
CA TRP A 42 10.77 3.88 -3.13
C TRP A 42 11.17 2.98 -4.31
N PHE A 43 12.40 3.04 -4.79
CA PHE A 43 12.87 2.16 -5.86
C PHE A 43 13.09 0.74 -5.32
N ALA A 44 12.28 -0.22 -5.79
CA ALA A 44 12.31 -1.61 -5.33
C ALA A 44 13.47 -2.43 -5.91
N GLY A 45 14.07 -1.97 -7.02
CA GLY A 45 15.13 -2.68 -7.74
C GLY A 45 16.54 -2.49 -7.20
N LYS A 46 16.72 -2.09 -5.94
CA LYS A 46 18.05 -1.85 -5.32
C LYS A 46 18.96 -3.07 -5.42
N GLY A 47 20.24 -2.82 -5.67
CA GLY A 47 21.24 -3.88 -5.80
C GLY A 47 21.27 -4.57 -7.17
N ARG A 48 20.42 -4.20 -8.12
CA ARG A 48 20.44 -4.69 -9.50
C ARG A 48 20.67 -3.53 -10.47
N PRO A 49 21.64 -3.62 -11.40
CA PRO A 49 21.87 -2.58 -12.38
C PRO A 49 20.65 -2.34 -13.26
N LEU A 50 20.26 -1.07 -13.42
CA LEU A 50 19.31 -0.65 -14.43
C LEU A 50 19.99 -0.64 -15.81
N THR A 51 19.33 -1.23 -16.79
CA THR A 51 19.83 -1.32 -18.18
C THR A 51 19.08 -0.40 -19.14
N GLY A 52 17.88 0.06 -18.74
CA GLY A 52 17.07 0.96 -19.57
C GLY A 52 15.64 1.13 -19.08
N PHE A 53 14.85 1.80 -19.91
CA PHE A 53 13.43 2.05 -19.66
C PHE A 53 12.60 1.81 -20.90
N SER A 54 11.36 1.37 -20.73
CA SER A 54 10.34 1.42 -21.76
C SER A 54 9.16 2.27 -21.31
N LEU A 55 8.60 3.05 -22.21
CA LEU A 55 7.44 3.88 -21.93
C LEU A 55 6.19 3.02 -21.88
N VAL A 56 5.38 3.21 -20.82
CA VAL A 56 4.05 2.62 -20.66
C VAL A 56 2.98 3.65 -21.02
N ALA A 57 3.10 4.86 -20.47
CA ALA A 57 2.22 5.97 -20.77
C ALA A 57 2.93 7.31 -20.52
N ALA A 58 2.51 8.36 -21.23
CA ALA A 58 2.97 9.72 -21.00
C ALA A 58 1.79 10.69 -21.07
N ALA A 59 1.82 11.72 -20.22
CA ALA A 59 0.90 12.84 -20.28
C ALA A 59 1.64 14.16 -19.99
N GLU A 60 1.46 15.15 -20.83
CA GLU A 60 1.88 16.51 -20.57
C GLU A 60 0.76 17.24 -19.83
N MET A 61 0.88 17.32 -18.50
CA MET A 61 -0.14 17.95 -17.63
C MET A 61 -0.08 19.48 -17.72
N LEU A 62 1.13 20.02 -17.90
CA LEU A 62 1.38 21.41 -18.28
C LEU A 62 2.39 21.44 -19.45
N PRO A 63 2.16 22.30 -20.45
CA PRO A 63 3.04 22.42 -21.61
C PRO A 63 4.50 22.71 -21.23
N CYS A 64 5.41 21.90 -21.73
CA CYS A 64 6.85 22.08 -21.57
C CYS A 64 7.41 23.04 -22.65
N ARG A 65 6.98 24.30 -22.66
CA ARG A 65 7.43 25.30 -23.65
C ARG A 65 8.77 25.91 -23.24
N SER A 66 9.65 26.14 -24.22
CA SER A 66 10.88 26.90 -24.01
C SER A 66 10.62 28.41 -23.93
N GLY A 67 11.39 29.12 -23.09
CA GLY A 67 11.23 30.56 -22.90
C GLY A 67 10.06 30.97 -22.01
N GLY A 68 9.34 30.02 -21.42
CA GLY A 68 8.21 30.27 -20.52
C GLY A 68 8.64 30.51 -19.06
N ALA A 69 8.00 31.46 -18.39
CA ALA A 69 8.18 31.69 -16.94
C ALA A 69 7.50 30.59 -16.09
N THR A 70 6.56 29.83 -16.67
CA THR A 70 5.81 28.75 -16.00
C THR A 70 6.52 27.41 -16.19
N PRO A 71 6.56 26.56 -15.13
CA PRO A 71 7.10 25.21 -15.27
C PRO A 71 6.19 24.33 -16.14
N GLY A 72 6.81 23.44 -16.95
CA GLY A 72 6.10 22.31 -17.52
C GLY A 72 5.92 21.19 -16.49
N LEU A 73 4.88 20.37 -16.65
CA LEU A 73 4.63 19.19 -15.82
C LEU A 73 4.37 17.97 -16.71
N LEU A 74 5.27 16.99 -16.62
CA LEU A 74 5.15 15.69 -17.30
C LEU A 74 4.79 14.60 -16.28
N HIS A 75 3.87 13.75 -16.67
CA HIS A 75 3.59 12.49 -16.02
C HIS A 75 4.06 11.35 -16.92
N LEU A 76 4.93 10.47 -16.40
CA LEU A 76 5.42 9.32 -17.14
C LEU A 76 5.16 8.03 -16.33
N LEU A 77 4.70 7.00 -17.01
CA LEU A 77 4.75 5.63 -16.53
C LEU A 77 5.84 4.91 -17.30
N VAL A 78 6.87 4.47 -16.60
CA VAL A 78 8.04 3.83 -17.18
C VAL A 78 8.28 2.46 -16.57
N ARG A 79 8.56 1.48 -17.40
CA ARG A 79 8.99 0.16 -16.95
C ARG A 79 10.51 0.13 -16.88
N ALA A 80 11.04 -0.11 -15.68
CA ALA A 80 12.48 -0.22 -15.46
C ALA A 80 12.99 -1.60 -15.89
N GLN A 81 14.00 -1.61 -16.74
CA GLN A 81 14.67 -2.83 -17.19
C GLN A 81 15.90 -3.06 -16.33
N GLN A 82 16.04 -4.27 -15.80
CA GLN A 82 17.17 -4.68 -14.95
C GLN A 82 17.76 -5.99 -15.46
N SER A 83 19.05 -6.19 -15.20
CA SER A 83 19.73 -7.45 -15.52
C SER A 83 19.04 -8.64 -14.84
N ALA A 84 18.83 -9.71 -15.61
CA ALA A 84 18.25 -10.96 -15.07
C ALA A 84 19.21 -11.58 -14.03
N GLN A 85 18.66 -12.05 -12.91
CA GLN A 85 19.41 -12.92 -12.02
C GLN A 85 19.25 -14.37 -12.46
N PRO A 86 20.31 -15.21 -12.38
CA PRO A 86 20.28 -16.61 -12.81
C PRO A 86 19.23 -17.48 -12.10
N PHE A 87 18.71 -17.04 -10.94
CA PHE A 87 17.78 -17.79 -10.09
C PHE A 87 16.46 -17.06 -9.80
N SER A 88 16.16 -15.97 -10.50
CA SER A 88 14.87 -15.30 -10.35
C SER A 88 13.81 -16.08 -11.12
N ARG A 89 12.69 -16.44 -10.46
CA ARG A 89 11.50 -16.93 -11.16
C ARG A 89 11.16 -15.93 -12.27
N PRO A 90 10.87 -16.38 -13.50
CA PRO A 90 10.43 -15.49 -14.56
C PRO A 90 9.14 -14.82 -14.09
N HIS A 91 9.22 -13.52 -13.77
CA HIS A 91 8.02 -12.71 -13.62
C HIS A 91 7.26 -12.78 -14.95
N ALA A 92 5.95 -12.95 -14.86
CA ALA A 92 5.07 -13.06 -16.00
C ALA A 92 5.47 -12.06 -17.11
N ARG A 93 5.63 -12.61 -18.30
CA ARG A 93 5.90 -11.99 -19.60
C ARG A 93 5.88 -10.47 -19.63
N GLY A 94 7.07 -9.80 -19.56
CA GLY A 94 7.17 -8.36 -19.77
C GLY A 94 8.13 -7.59 -18.86
N GLY A 95 9.06 -8.24 -18.17
CA GLY A 95 10.32 -7.75 -17.63
C GLY A 95 10.35 -6.37 -16.97
N GLY A 96 10.18 -6.28 -15.65
CA GLY A 96 10.52 -5.11 -14.84
C GLY A 96 9.31 -4.39 -14.21
N ASP A 97 9.57 -3.75 -13.05
CA ASP A 97 8.55 -2.95 -12.34
C ASP A 97 8.18 -1.69 -13.12
N CYS A 98 6.91 -1.29 -13.04
CA CYS A 98 6.43 -0.02 -13.59
C CYS A 98 6.46 1.06 -12.52
N TYR A 99 7.06 2.20 -12.85
CA TYR A 99 7.19 3.34 -11.95
C TYR A 99 6.48 4.57 -12.48
N GLN A 100 5.81 5.28 -11.58
CA GLN A 100 5.21 6.58 -11.82
C GLN A 100 6.22 7.69 -11.53
N LEU A 101 6.44 8.58 -12.50
CA LEU A 101 7.30 9.75 -12.39
C LEU A 101 6.50 11.02 -12.69
N LEU A 102 6.56 11.99 -11.78
CA LEU A 102 6.04 13.34 -11.95
C LEU A 102 7.24 14.28 -12.09
N LEU A 103 7.42 14.87 -13.26
CA LEU A 103 8.61 15.60 -13.62
C LEU A 103 8.29 17.07 -13.94
N GLY A 104 8.89 17.96 -13.17
CA GLY A 104 8.90 19.39 -13.49
C GLY A 104 9.96 19.71 -14.55
N VAL A 105 9.65 20.61 -15.46
CA VAL A 105 10.56 21.03 -16.53
C VAL A 105 10.66 22.56 -16.58
N ARG A 106 11.89 23.11 -16.46
CA ARG A 106 12.16 24.55 -16.51
C ARG A 106 13.43 24.84 -17.32
N ASP A 107 13.53 26.02 -17.90
CA ASP A 107 14.78 26.48 -18.52
C ASP A 107 15.80 26.87 -17.42
N VAL A 108 15.36 27.62 -16.42
CA VAL A 108 16.14 27.99 -15.24
C VAL A 108 15.51 27.37 -14.00
N LEU A 109 16.29 26.60 -13.24
CA LEU A 109 15.84 26.01 -12.00
C LEU A 109 16.09 26.96 -10.84
N PRO A 110 15.05 27.32 -10.05
CA PRO A 110 15.21 28.10 -8.84
C PRO A 110 16.15 27.42 -7.83
N PRO A 111 16.97 28.16 -7.08
CA PRO A 111 17.93 27.59 -6.12
C PRO A 111 17.30 26.65 -5.10
N GLU A 112 16.11 26.97 -4.62
CA GLU A 112 15.34 26.16 -3.65
C GLU A 112 14.94 24.78 -4.18
N LEU A 113 14.84 24.62 -5.50
CA LEU A 113 14.54 23.35 -6.16
C LEU A 113 15.80 22.57 -6.60
N ALA A 114 17.00 23.10 -6.34
CA ALA A 114 18.26 22.43 -6.71
C ALA A 114 18.39 21.00 -6.15
N PRO A 115 17.96 20.69 -4.91
CA PRO A 115 17.99 19.32 -4.39
C PRO A 115 17.05 18.35 -5.12
N ALA A 116 16.02 18.85 -5.80
CA ALA A 116 15.06 18.07 -6.58
C ALA A 116 15.55 17.78 -8.02
N LEU A 117 16.68 18.33 -8.45
CA LEU A 117 17.20 18.17 -9.81
C LEU A 117 17.50 16.70 -10.12
N ILE A 118 16.90 16.20 -11.19
CA ILE A 118 17.17 14.88 -11.77
C ILE A 118 18.32 15.01 -12.79
N GLY A 119 18.26 16.03 -13.64
CA GLY A 119 19.33 16.30 -14.60
C GLY A 119 18.94 17.29 -15.69
N ARG A 120 19.90 17.50 -16.62
CA ARG A 120 19.70 18.31 -17.83
C ARG A 120 20.01 17.44 -19.04
N PRO A 121 18.99 16.96 -19.78
CA PRO A 121 19.22 16.16 -20.97
C PRO A 121 20.12 16.89 -21.98
N SER A 122 21.07 16.17 -22.58
CA SER A 122 21.98 16.71 -23.58
C SER A 122 21.41 16.66 -25.02
N THR A 123 20.35 15.87 -25.23
CA THR A 123 19.72 15.64 -26.53
C THR A 123 18.19 15.61 -26.42
N GLY A 124 17.51 15.65 -27.57
CA GLY A 124 16.05 15.45 -27.65
C GLY A 124 15.21 16.67 -27.25
N PRO A 125 13.90 16.48 -27.03
CA PRO A 125 12.95 17.58 -26.84
C PRO A 125 13.22 18.45 -25.60
N LEU A 126 13.88 17.88 -24.58
CA LEU A 126 14.18 18.55 -23.32
C LEU A 126 15.64 19.00 -23.18
N ARG A 127 16.36 19.07 -24.30
CA ARG A 127 17.79 19.43 -24.33
C ARG A 127 18.06 20.73 -23.55
N GLY A 128 19.02 20.67 -22.62
CA GLY A 128 19.51 21.81 -21.83
C GLY A 128 18.57 22.25 -20.70
N ARG A 129 17.36 21.76 -20.66
CA ARG A 129 16.37 22.13 -19.64
C ARG A 129 16.58 21.39 -18.33
N ALA A 130 16.28 22.04 -17.22
CA ALA A 130 16.28 21.40 -15.92
C ALA A 130 15.03 20.52 -15.77
N VAL A 131 15.25 19.21 -15.53
CA VAL A 131 14.21 18.26 -15.19
C VAL A 131 14.38 17.87 -13.73
N TYR A 132 13.32 17.96 -12.95
CA TYR A 132 13.35 17.80 -11.50
C TYR A 132 12.11 17.08 -10.97
N GLU A 133 12.17 16.55 -9.73
CA GLU A 133 11.05 15.91 -9.04
C GLU A 133 9.94 16.94 -8.76
N ALA A 134 8.81 16.81 -9.45
CA ALA A 134 7.74 17.80 -9.44
C ALA A 134 7.08 17.99 -8.07
N LEU A 135 7.10 16.98 -7.21
CA LEU A 135 6.48 17.06 -5.87
C LEU A 135 7.20 18.04 -4.94
N GLN A 136 8.43 18.42 -5.26
CA GLN A 136 9.18 19.43 -4.52
C GLN A 136 8.84 20.88 -4.94
N ASP A 137 8.08 21.06 -6.04
CA ASP A 137 7.64 22.36 -6.52
C ASP A 137 6.20 22.65 -6.06
N PRO A 138 5.98 23.60 -5.12
CA PRO A 138 4.65 23.93 -4.61
C PRO A 138 3.66 24.35 -5.71
N ARG A 139 4.15 24.95 -6.80
CA ARG A 139 3.28 25.35 -7.93
C ARG A 139 2.72 24.15 -8.66
N LEU A 140 3.56 23.12 -8.86
CA LEU A 140 3.14 21.89 -9.57
C LEU A 140 2.27 20.99 -8.70
N THR A 141 2.55 20.93 -7.41
CA THR A 141 1.71 20.17 -6.46
C THR A 141 0.35 20.82 -6.26
N THR A 142 0.27 22.16 -6.20
CA THR A 142 -1.01 22.88 -6.19
C THR A 142 -1.83 22.58 -7.45
N LEU A 143 -1.21 22.58 -8.63
CA LEU A 143 -1.91 22.22 -9.87
C LEU A 143 -2.45 20.79 -9.83
N LEU A 144 -1.70 19.85 -9.26
CA LEU A 144 -2.14 18.46 -9.14
C LEU A 144 -3.41 18.36 -8.26
N LEU A 145 -3.48 19.14 -7.17
CA LEU A 145 -4.68 19.24 -6.34
C LEU A 145 -5.86 19.81 -7.14
N GLU A 146 -5.65 20.87 -7.94
CA GLU A 146 -6.70 21.46 -8.77
C GLU A 146 -7.22 20.47 -9.83
N ARG A 147 -6.35 19.59 -10.35
CA ARG A 147 -6.79 18.51 -11.25
C ARG A 147 -7.67 17.48 -10.54
N LEU A 148 -7.38 17.15 -9.28
CA LEU A 148 -8.19 16.25 -8.47
C LEU A 148 -9.55 16.87 -8.07
N ARG A 149 -9.63 18.20 -8.00
CA ARG A 149 -10.88 18.92 -7.74
C ARG A 149 -11.88 18.83 -8.89
N VAL A 150 -11.39 18.70 -10.13
CA VAL A 150 -12.21 18.69 -11.35
C VAL A 150 -12.08 17.32 -12.02
N PRO A 151 -13.08 16.42 -11.88
CA PRO A 151 -13.07 15.13 -12.56
C PRO A 151 -12.93 15.28 -14.08
N GLY A 152 -12.29 14.33 -14.73
CA GLY A 152 -12.12 14.34 -16.18
C GLY A 152 -10.91 13.53 -16.63
N SER A 153 -10.58 13.64 -17.92
CA SER A 153 -9.45 12.91 -18.52
C SER A 153 -8.43 13.87 -19.11
N LEU A 154 -7.16 13.46 -19.06
CA LEU A 154 -6.05 14.15 -19.69
C LEU A 154 -5.11 13.11 -20.32
N GLY A 155 -5.24 12.89 -21.62
CA GLY A 155 -4.56 11.79 -22.29
C GLY A 155 -4.89 10.44 -21.64
N PRO A 156 -3.89 9.66 -21.21
CA PRO A 156 -4.12 8.38 -20.56
C PRO A 156 -4.59 8.51 -19.09
N LEU A 157 -4.56 9.71 -18.51
CA LEU A 157 -4.93 9.94 -17.11
C LEU A 157 -6.42 10.22 -16.97
N ARG A 158 -7.05 9.59 -15.97
CA ARG A 158 -8.42 9.83 -15.55
C ARG A 158 -8.44 10.28 -14.10
N PHE A 159 -9.09 11.40 -13.83
CA PHE A 159 -9.31 11.96 -12.49
C PHE A 159 -10.74 11.73 -12.06
N SER A 160 -10.93 11.22 -10.86
CA SER A 160 -12.23 10.90 -10.28
C SER A 160 -12.34 11.49 -8.87
N ARG A 161 -13.56 11.79 -8.45
CA ARG A 161 -13.85 12.33 -7.12
C ARG A 161 -15.17 11.76 -6.62
N GLU A 162 -15.30 11.54 -5.31
CA GLU A 162 -16.60 11.24 -4.70
C GLU A 162 -17.53 12.45 -4.86
N PRO A 163 -18.83 12.21 -5.16
CA PRO A 163 -19.78 13.28 -5.51
C PRO A 163 -19.85 14.41 -4.47
N ASP A 164 -19.91 14.06 -3.20
CA ASP A 164 -20.11 15.00 -2.09
C ASP A 164 -18.78 15.44 -1.44
N ALA A 165 -17.63 15.02 -2.00
CA ALA A 165 -16.34 15.37 -1.44
C ALA A 165 -16.03 16.85 -1.61
N VAL A 166 -15.64 17.50 -0.52
CA VAL A 166 -15.17 18.88 -0.51
C VAL A 166 -13.64 18.89 -0.46
N ILE A 167 -13.02 19.40 -1.52
CA ILE A 167 -11.57 19.56 -1.60
C ILE A 167 -11.26 21.05 -1.48
N PRO A 168 -10.52 21.50 -0.44
CA PRO A 168 -10.23 22.89 -0.21
C PRO A 168 -9.43 23.52 -1.36
N ALA A 169 -9.67 24.80 -1.64
CA ALA A 169 -8.92 25.57 -2.63
C ALA A 169 -7.74 26.28 -1.98
N GLY A 170 -6.57 26.23 -2.66
CA GLY A 170 -5.41 27.06 -2.30
C GLY A 170 -4.62 26.70 -1.03
N PRO A 171 -4.75 25.51 -0.41
CA PRO A 171 -3.90 25.17 0.73
C PRO A 171 -2.45 24.99 0.30
N THR A 172 -1.53 25.41 1.15
CA THR A 172 -0.09 25.26 0.88
C THR A 172 0.33 23.80 0.88
N PRO A 173 0.95 23.28 -0.19
CA PRO A 173 1.44 21.92 -0.25
C PRO A 173 2.74 21.74 0.53
N ARG A 174 2.86 20.61 1.24
CA ARG A 174 4.06 20.21 1.98
C ARG A 174 4.34 18.72 1.72
N PRO A 175 5.40 18.40 0.96
CA PRO A 175 5.81 17.01 0.76
C PRO A 175 6.23 16.35 2.09
N LEU A 176 5.85 15.09 2.29
CA LEU A 176 6.34 14.27 3.40
C LEU A 176 7.58 13.48 2.96
N GLY A 177 8.64 13.56 3.77
CA GLY A 177 9.94 12.93 3.44
C GLY A 177 10.16 11.53 4.03
N THR A 178 9.18 10.98 4.73
CA THR A 178 9.35 9.79 5.59
C THR A 178 8.95 8.47 4.92
N GLU A 179 8.21 8.48 3.82
CA GLU A 179 7.67 7.27 3.19
C GLU A 179 8.71 6.46 2.41
N GLN A 180 8.55 5.14 2.43
CA GLN A 180 9.50 4.21 1.81
C GLN A 180 9.04 3.66 0.45
N SER A 181 7.73 3.50 0.23
CA SER A 181 7.15 2.90 -1.01
C SER A 181 6.44 3.91 -1.89
N ASN A 182 5.90 4.97 -1.29
CA ASN A 182 5.07 6.00 -1.93
C ASN A 182 5.69 7.38 -1.77
N SER A 183 4.97 8.40 -2.21
CA SER A 183 5.28 9.80 -1.89
C SER A 183 3.99 10.52 -1.56
N SER A 184 3.96 11.25 -0.44
CA SER A 184 2.79 11.99 -0.02
C SER A 184 3.02 13.48 0.03
N VAL A 185 1.96 14.23 -0.26
CA VAL A 185 1.89 15.69 -0.15
C VAL A 185 0.69 16.04 0.72
N VAL A 186 0.95 16.73 1.82
CA VAL A 186 -0.09 17.30 2.68
C VAL A 186 -0.42 18.70 2.18
N TYR A 187 -1.69 19.03 2.10
CA TYR A 187 -2.19 20.33 1.68
C TYR A 187 -2.86 21.04 2.87
N GLY A 188 -2.17 22.01 3.42
CA GLY A 188 -2.54 22.61 4.70
C GLY A 188 -2.61 21.54 5.79
N ASP A 189 -3.70 21.57 6.58
CA ASP A 189 -4.01 20.54 7.58
C ASP A 189 -5.29 19.77 7.23
N SER A 190 -5.68 19.77 5.96
CA SER A 190 -7.00 19.28 5.55
C SER A 190 -6.95 17.97 4.79
N VAL A 191 -6.08 17.83 3.80
CA VAL A 191 -6.03 16.65 2.93
C VAL A 191 -4.59 16.24 2.64
N ILE A 192 -4.43 14.94 2.38
CA ILE A 192 -3.17 14.32 1.98
C ILE A 192 -3.36 13.59 0.66
N LEU A 193 -2.46 13.83 -0.29
CA LEU A 193 -2.35 13.07 -1.53
C LEU A 193 -1.24 12.04 -1.41
N LYS A 194 -1.59 10.77 -1.50
CA LYS A 194 -0.66 9.63 -1.58
C LYS A 194 -0.46 9.25 -3.04
N LEU A 195 0.77 9.19 -3.50
CA LEU A 195 1.19 8.86 -4.87
C LEU A 195 1.92 7.53 -4.87
N PHE A 196 1.40 6.57 -5.62
CA PHE A 196 1.98 5.23 -5.74
C PHE A 196 3.15 5.26 -6.72
N ARG A 197 4.36 5.07 -6.24
CA ARG A 197 5.57 5.13 -7.06
C ARG A 197 5.76 3.89 -7.92
N ARG A 198 5.50 2.71 -7.36
CA ARG A 198 5.45 1.45 -8.12
C ARG A 198 4.00 1.10 -8.37
N VAL A 199 3.63 0.95 -9.63
CA VAL A 199 2.25 0.72 -10.06
C VAL A 199 2.11 -0.58 -10.84
N GLU A 200 0.98 -1.24 -10.67
CA GLU A 200 0.62 -2.48 -11.34
C GLU A 200 -0.78 -2.34 -11.97
N PRO A 201 -1.09 -3.07 -13.06
CA PRO A 201 -2.44 -3.10 -13.60
C PRO A 201 -3.46 -3.62 -12.57
N GLY A 202 -4.55 -2.88 -12.41
CA GLY A 202 -5.61 -3.14 -11.45
C GLY A 202 -5.80 -1.99 -10.46
N VAL A 203 -6.91 -2.03 -9.72
CA VAL A 203 -7.20 -1.06 -8.66
C VAL A 203 -6.32 -1.36 -7.46
N ASN A 204 -5.64 -0.32 -6.94
CA ASN A 204 -4.84 -0.46 -5.72
C ASN A 204 -5.76 -0.70 -4.50
N PRO A 205 -5.44 -1.68 -3.62
CA PRO A 205 -6.22 -1.92 -2.41
C PRO A 205 -6.38 -0.69 -1.51
N ASP A 206 -5.42 0.22 -1.48
CA ASP A 206 -5.47 1.47 -0.70
C ASP A 206 -6.46 2.51 -1.27
N LEU A 207 -6.98 2.30 -2.45
CA LEU A 207 -8.17 2.99 -2.95
C LEU A 207 -9.43 2.14 -2.73
N GLU A 208 -9.39 0.85 -3.14
CA GLU A 208 -10.55 -0.04 -3.17
C GLU A 208 -11.16 -0.24 -1.77
N LEU A 209 -10.33 -0.58 -0.77
CA LEU A 209 -10.82 -0.95 0.56
C LEU A 209 -11.31 0.25 1.36
N PRO A 210 -10.56 1.37 1.50
CA PRO A 210 -11.07 2.55 2.20
C PRO A 210 -12.32 3.15 1.54
N LEU A 211 -12.41 3.11 0.20
CA LEU A 211 -13.59 3.59 -0.51
C LEU A 211 -14.82 2.71 -0.22
N ALA A 212 -14.66 1.38 -0.22
CA ALA A 212 -15.72 0.45 0.15
C ALA A 212 -16.16 0.64 1.61
N LEU A 213 -15.21 0.77 2.53
CA LEU A 213 -15.47 1.02 3.95
C LEU A 213 -16.22 2.34 4.16
N ALA A 214 -15.76 3.42 3.55
CA ALA A 214 -16.39 4.73 3.67
C ALA A 214 -17.84 4.74 3.13
N ARG A 215 -18.08 4.13 1.98
CA ARG A 215 -19.41 4.00 1.37
C ARG A 215 -20.38 3.16 2.22
N HIS A 216 -19.88 2.30 3.10
CA HIS A 216 -20.65 1.55 4.08
C HIS A 216 -20.63 2.20 5.47
N GLY A 217 -20.25 3.48 5.57
CA GLY A 217 -20.32 4.27 6.80
C GLY A 217 -19.31 3.88 7.88
N CYS A 218 -18.20 3.23 7.55
CA CYS A 218 -17.15 2.92 8.50
C CYS A 218 -16.37 4.18 8.90
N PRO A 219 -16.37 4.60 10.18
CA PRO A 219 -15.68 5.81 10.62
C PRO A 219 -14.18 5.60 10.89
N HIS A 220 -13.70 4.36 10.78
CA HIS A 220 -12.36 3.95 11.21
C HIS A 220 -11.31 3.99 10.09
N VAL A 221 -11.63 4.66 8.98
CA VAL A 221 -10.70 4.86 7.85
C VAL A 221 -10.83 6.28 7.30
N PRO A 222 -9.76 6.90 6.79
CA PRO A 222 -9.88 8.14 6.08
C PRO A 222 -10.55 7.88 4.72
N ALA A 223 -11.74 8.45 4.50
CA ALA A 223 -12.50 8.25 3.27
C ALA A 223 -11.77 8.87 2.06
N PRO A 224 -11.45 8.11 1.00
CA PRO A 224 -10.91 8.69 -0.22
C PRO A 224 -11.87 9.75 -0.80
N THR A 225 -11.35 10.94 -1.07
CA THR A 225 -12.15 12.05 -1.61
C THR A 225 -11.98 12.20 -3.11
N ALA A 226 -10.78 11.92 -3.63
CA ALA A 226 -10.48 11.91 -5.06
C ALA A 226 -9.31 10.96 -5.35
N TRP A 227 -9.19 10.54 -6.61
CA TRP A 227 -8.09 9.70 -7.07
C TRP A 227 -7.81 9.91 -8.54
N PHE A 228 -6.70 9.42 -9.01
CA PHE A 228 -6.44 9.37 -10.43
C PHE A 228 -5.76 8.07 -10.85
N GLU A 229 -6.01 7.69 -12.08
CA GLU A 229 -5.63 6.43 -12.67
C GLU A 229 -5.06 6.64 -14.06
N ALA A 230 -4.30 5.67 -14.56
CA ALA A 230 -3.94 5.60 -15.97
C ALA A 230 -4.54 4.35 -16.61
N THR A 231 -5.00 4.49 -17.85
CA THR A 231 -5.39 3.34 -18.66
C THR A 231 -4.15 2.78 -19.35
N ALA A 232 -3.81 1.52 -19.06
CA ALA A 232 -2.74 0.84 -19.76
C ALA A 232 -3.14 0.60 -21.23
N PRO A 233 -2.23 0.84 -22.20
CA PRO A 233 -2.50 0.46 -23.59
C PRO A 233 -2.72 -1.05 -23.67
N PRO A 234 -3.57 -1.54 -24.62
CA PRO A 234 -3.80 -2.95 -24.80
C PRO A 234 -2.48 -3.70 -25.03
N SER A 235 -2.24 -4.73 -24.24
CA SER A 235 -1.09 -5.61 -24.47
C SER A 235 -1.20 -6.19 -25.89
N ARG A 236 -0.16 -6.02 -26.70
CA ARG A 236 -0.10 -6.65 -28.02
C ARG A 236 -0.31 -8.14 -27.85
N PRO A 237 -1.30 -8.76 -28.52
CA PRO A 237 -1.42 -10.22 -28.47
C PRO A 237 -0.09 -10.83 -28.90
N ALA A 238 0.37 -11.84 -28.17
CA ALA A 238 1.54 -12.59 -28.57
C ALA A 238 1.32 -13.13 -29.98
N PRO A 239 2.33 -13.11 -30.88
CA PRO A 239 2.21 -13.76 -32.17
C PRO A 239 1.81 -15.22 -31.92
N PRO A 240 0.86 -15.77 -32.70
CA PRO A 240 0.44 -17.15 -32.54
C PRO A 240 1.69 -18.05 -32.64
N SER A 241 1.86 -18.91 -31.66
CA SER A 241 2.89 -19.95 -31.73
C SER A 241 2.66 -20.78 -32.98
N PRO A 242 3.66 -21.12 -33.76
CA PRO A 242 3.48 -21.98 -34.90
C PRO A 242 2.91 -23.35 -34.40
N SER A 243 1.69 -23.62 -34.81
CA SER A 243 1.05 -24.91 -34.53
C SER A 243 1.83 -25.99 -35.27
N PRO A 244 2.12 -27.15 -34.66
CA PRO A 244 2.55 -28.29 -35.43
C PRO A 244 1.39 -28.74 -36.35
N GLU A 245 1.67 -28.82 -37.62
CA GLU A 245 0.75 -29.34 -38.62
C GLU A 245 0.30 -30.76 -38.24
N SER A 246 -0.98 -30.92 -37.91
CA SER A 246 -1.63 -32.23 -37.89
C SER A 246 -2.83 -32.15 -38.84
N GLY A 247 -2.78 -32.99 -39.84
CA GLY A 247 -3.76 -33.04 -40.91
C GLY A 247 -5.14 -33.49 -40.49
N GLY A 248 -6.13 -32.96 -41.18
CA GLY A 248 -7.36 -33.53 -41.65
C GLY A 248 -8.39 -34.06 -40.67
N ALA A 249 -9.55 -33.39 -40.63
CA ALA A 249 -10.84 -33.98 -41.04
C ALA A 249 -11.98 -33.01 -40.69
N ASP A 250 -12.79 -32.86 -41.69
CA ASP A 250 -14.03 -32.12 -41.85
C ASP A 250 -15.17 -32.63 -40.93
N SER A 251 -15.93 -31.74 -40.30
CA SER A 251 -17.36 -31.90 -40.07
C SER A 251 -18.00 -30.60 -39.54
N GLY A 252 -18.99 -30.13 -40.26
CA GLY A 252 -19.75 -28.94 -40.01
C GLY A 252 -20.76 -29.06 -38.84
N GLY A 253 -21.12 -27.92 -38.26
CA GLY A 253 -22.16 -27.80 -37.23
C GLY A 253 -22.48 -26.33 -36.92
N LYS A 254 -23.71 -25.99 -37.18
CA LYS A 254 -24.39 -24.69 -37.29
C LYS A 254 -24.35 -23.78 -36.08
N GLU A 255 -24.43 -22.52 -36.40
CA GLU A 255 -24.70 -21.32 -35.58
C GLU A 255 -25.92 -21.44 -34.65
N SER A 256 -25.86 -20.79 -33.49
CA SER A 256 -27.00 -20.07 -32.94
C SER A 256 -26.50 -18.89 -32.10
N GLY A 257 -26.96 -17.71 -32.47
CA GLY A 257 -26.64 -16.44 -31.84
C GLY A 257 -27.35 -16.27 -30.50
N GLY A 258 -26.75 -15.48 -29.65
CA GLY A 258 -27.28 -15.00 -28.39
C GLY A 258 -26.48 -13.77 -27.96
N ALA A 259 -26.95 -12.59 -28.37
CA ALA A 259 -26.43 -11.30 -27.92
C ALA A 259 -26.82 -11.09 -26.46
N GLY A 260 -25.83 -10.94 -25.57
CA GLY A 260 -25.97 -10.54 -24.19
C GLY A 260 -24.89 -9.53 -23.83
N SER A 261 -25.19 -8.23 -23.98
CA SER A 261 -24.34 -7.13 -23.55
C SER A 261 -24.31 -7.04 -22.02
N ARG A 262 -23.38 -7.75 -21.39
CA ARG A 262 -22.96 -7.57 -19.99
C ARG A 262 -21.47 -7.94 -19.88
N GLY A 263 -20.58 -7.06 -20.30
CA GLY A 263 -19.17 -7.42 -20.29
C GLY A 263 -18.16 -6.28 -20.41
N THR A 264 -18.60 -5.04 -20.56
CA THR A 264 -17.67 -3.92 -20.80
C THR A 264 -17.05 -3.34 -19.53
N GLU A 265 -17.78 -3.29 -18.42
CA GLU A 265 -17.25 -2.71 -17.17
C GLU A 265 -16.13 -3.56 -16.51
N GLY A 266 -16.23 -4.88 -16.56
CA GLY A 266 -15.21 -5.77 -15.97
C GLY A 266 -13.87 -5.79 -16.72
N HIS A 267 -13.85 -5.49 -18.02
CA HIS A 267 -12.65 -5.45 -18.83
C HIS A 267 -11.90 -4.11 -18.77
N GLU A 268 -12.59 -3.00 -18.49
CA GLU A 268 -11.94 -1.69 -18.32
C GLU A 268 -11.17 -1.62 -16.99
N HIS A 269 -11.74 -2.14 -15.89
CA HIS A 269 -11.06 -2.18 -14.58
C HIS A 269 -9.78 -3.01 -14.58
N SER A 270 -9.68 -4.03 -15.43
CA SER A 270 -8.47 -4.87 -15.57
C SER A 270 -7.29 -4.14 -16.25
N ARG A 271 -7.52 -2.96 -16.86
CA ARG A 271 -6.50 -2.17 -17.58
C ARG A 271 -6.15 -0.87 -16.89
N SER A 272 -6.91 -0.47 -15.88
CA SER A 272 -6.63 0.73 -15.08
C SER A 272 -5.46 0.46 -14.11
N MET A 273 -4.67 1.49 -13.83
CA MET A 273 -3.63 1.50 -12.81
C MET A 273 -3.90 2.68 -11.89
N THR A 274 -4.16 2.44 -10.63
CA THR A 274 -4.31 3.51 -9.64
C THR A 274 -2.97 4.20 -9.41
N LEU A 275 -2.94 5.51 -9.51
CA LEU A 275 -1.73 6.33 -9.46
C LEU A 275 -1.62 7.15 -8.18
N GLY A 276 -2.74 7.58 -7.63
CA GLY A 276 -2.75 8.33 -6.38
C GLY A 276 -4.16 8.50 -5.82
N VAL A 277 -4.20 8.70 -4.52
CA VAL A 277 -5.43 8.86 -3.73
C VAL A 277 -5.32 10.10 -2.85
N LEU A 278 -6.33 10.96 -2.90
CA LEU A 278 -6.51 12.10 -2.01
C LEU A 278 -7.50 11.71 -0.92
N GLN A 279 -7.14 11.96 0.34
CA GLN A 279 -7.97 11.64 1.50
C GLN A 279 -7.81 12.71 2.59
N PRO A 280 -8.68 12.77 3.61
CA PRO A 280 -8.50 13.65 4.74
C PRO A 280 -7.14 13.44 5.42
N TYR A 281 -6.48 14.54 5.78
CA TYR A 281 -5.30 14.51 6.63
C TYR A 281 -5.72 14.54 8.09
N LEU A 282 -5.32 13.56 8.86
CA LEU A 282 -5.69 13.41 10.27
C LEU A 282 -4.66 14.14 11.14
N SER A 283 -4.83 15.45 11.26
CA SER A 283 -3.99 16.29 12.14
C SER A 283 -4.25 15.97 13.61
N GLY A 284 -3.21 16.13 14.46
CA GLY A 284 -3.33 15.86 15.90
C GLY A 284 -3.43 14.37 16.26
N THR A 285 -3.15 13.48 15.31
CA THR A 285 -3.03 12.05 15.56
C THR A 285 -1.56 11.61 15.59
N CYS A 286 -1.31 10.52 16.29
CA CYS A 286 -0.02 9.86 16.33
C CYS A 286 -0.21 8.38 15.95
N ASP A 287 0.75 7.79 15.26
CA ASP A 287 0.68 6.38 14.97
C ASP A 287 0.84 5.53 16.24
N GLY A 288 0.20 4.37 16.23
CA GLY A 288 0.18 3.45 17.37
C GLY A 288 1.57 2.92 17.75
N TRP A 289 2.50 2.90 16.81
CA TRP A 289 3.89 2.54 17.09
C TRP A 289 4.56 3.54 18.03
N GLN A 290 4.45 4.84 17.71
CA GLN A 290 4.96 5.90 18.56
C GLN A 290 4.26 5.94 19.92
N LEU A 291 2.93 5.74 19.94
CA LEU A 291 2.16 5.66 21.18
C LEU A 291 2.61 4.49 22.06
N ALA A 292 2.82 3.31 21.49
CA ALA A 292 3.33 2.13 22.19
C ALA A 292 4.74 2.36 22.73
N LEU A 293 5.65 2.93 21.95
CA LEU A 293 7.01 3.25 22.40
C LEU A 293 7.03 4.27 23.54
N ARG A 294 6.16 5.30 23.50
CA ARG A 294 6.00 6.26 24.62
C ARG A 294 5.48 5.58 25.90
N ALA A 295 4.52 4.66 25.75
CA ALA A 295 4.01 3.89 26.88
C ALA A 295 5.08 2.99 27.49
N LEU A 296 5.85 2.30 26.65
CA LEU A 296 7.00 1.48 27.06
C LEU A 296 8.06 2.31 27.79
N ALA A 297 8.47 3.46 27.21
CA ALA A 297 9.46 4.35 27.80
C ALA A 297 9.03 4.88 29.18
N ALA A 298 7.74 5.18 29.33
CA ALA A 298 7.17 5.65 30.59
C ALA A 298 6.75 4.51 31.53
N ARG A 299 6.98 3.24 31.16
CA ARG A 299 6.48 2.05 31.88
C ARG A 299 4.99 2.12 32.20
N ARG A 300 4.20 2.63 31.26
CA ARG A 300 2.74 2.76 31.41
C ARG A 300 2.01 1.58 30.79
N ASP A 301 0.81 1.33 31.31
CA ASP A 301 -0.13 0.39 30.71
C ASP A 301 -0.61 0.88 29.34
N PHE A 302 -0.78 -0.05 28.40
CA PHE A 302 -1.29 0.21 27.05
C PHE A 302 -2.45 -0.75 26.71
N THR A 303 -2.95 -1.52 27.68
CA THR A 303 -4.00 -2.54 27.45
C THR A 303 -5.32 -1.92 26.99
N GLY A 304 -5.73 -0.79 27.55
CA GLY A 304 -6.91 -0.05 27.10
C GLY A 304 -6.83 0.35 25.61
N PRO A 305 -5.78 1.06 25.18
CA PRO A 305 -5.55 1.35 23.76
C PRO A 305 -5.47 0.10 22.87
N ALA A 306 -4.78 -0.97 23.30
CA ALA A 306 -4.68 -2.22 22.56
C ALA A 306 -6.04 -2.90 22.39
N HIS A 307 -6.85 -2.94 23.43
CA HIS A 307 -8.21 -3.47 23.41
C HIS A 307 -9.11 -2.66 22.46
N ALA A 308 -9.08 -1.33 22.54
CA ALA A 308 -9.83 -0.46 21.63
C ALA A 308 -9.40 -0.67 20.15
N LEU A 309 -8.09 -0.88 19.91
CA LEU A 309 -7.58 -1.19 18.58
C LEU A 309 -8.11 -2.54 18.07
N GLY A 310 -8.20 -3.55 18.93
CA GLY A 310 -8.82 -4.83 18.61
C GLY A 310 -10.28 -4.67 18.16
N ARG A 311 -11.08 -3.91 18.90
CA ARG A 311 -12.48 -3.60 18.54
C ARG A 311 -12.58 -2.88 17.18
N THR A 312 -11.73 -1.90 16.96
CA THR A 312 -11.67 -1.17 15.67
C THR A 312 -11.35 -2.12 14.52
N THR A 313 -10.35 -2.99 14.70
CA THR A 313 -9.96 -3.98 13.67
C THR A 313 -11.12 -4.93 13.35
N ALA A 314 -11.84 -5.44 14.37
CA ALA A 314 -12.99 -6.30 14.17
C ALA A 314 -14.11 -5.61 13.37
N ARG A 315 -14.42 -4.35 13.69
CA ARG A 315 -15.42 -3.55 12.95
C ARG A 315 -15.02 -3.32 11.50
N VAL A 316 -13.75 -2.99 11.23
CA VAL A 316 -13.25 -2.85 9.86
C VAL A 316 -13.38 -4.16 9.09
N HIS A 317 -13.02 -5.29 9.67
CA HIS A 317 -13.18 -6.60 9.05
C HIS A 317 -14.64 -6.95 8.78
N ALA A 318 -15.55 -6.65 9.70
CA ALA A 318 -17.00 -6.88 9.53
C ALA A 318 -17.54 -6.08 8.34
N VAL A 319 -17.25 -4.77 8.30
CA VAL A 319 -17.69 -3.91 7.19
C VAL A 319 -17.08 -4.33 5.84
N LEU A 320 -15.80 -4.76 5.81
CA LEU A 320 -15.20 -5.31 4.59
C LEU A 320 -15.90 -6.58 4.10
N ALA A 321 -16.35 -7.45 5.02
CA ALA A 321 -17.10 -8.65 4.68
C ALA A 321 -18.51 -8.35 4.14
N GLU A 322 -19.13 -7.26 4.58
CA GLU A 322 -20.41 -6.77 4.08
C GLU A 322 -20.27 -6.07 2.74
N ALA A 323 -19.24 -5.25 2.59
CA ALA A 323 -19.03 -4.39 1.42
C ALA A 323 -18.48 -5.13 0.20
N LEU A 324 -17.73 -6.20 0.39
CA LEU A 324 -16.97 -6.88 -0.66
C LEU A 324 -17.26 -8.40 -0.65
N PRO A 325 -17.08 -9.09 -1.79
CA PRO A 325 -17.23 -10.53 -1.84
C PRO A 325 -16.35 -11.25 -0.82
N THR A 326 -16.90 -12.29 -0.23
CA THR A 326 -16.20 -13.21 0.69
C THR A 326 -16.07 -14.59 0.07
N SER A 327 -15.23 -15.43 0.63
CA SER A 327 -15.07 -16.82 0.24
C SER A 327 -14.79 -17.70 1.45
N THR A 328 -14.73 -19.00 1.23
CA THR A 328 -14.38 -19.98 2.27
C THR A 328 -13.21 -20.81 1.76
N LEU A 329 -12.12 -20.84 2.50
CA LEU A 329 -11.00 -21.72 2.23
C LEU A 329 -11.32 -23.12 2.77
N ARG A 330 -11.24 -24.13 1.93
CA ARG A 330 -11.57 -25.53 2.26
C ARG A 330 -10.52 -26.48 1.71
N GLY A 331 -10.35 -27.64 2.35
CA GLY A 331 -9.57 -28.76 1.84
C GLY A 331 -8.29 -28.31 1.14
N THR A 332 -8.19 -28.57 -0.15
CA THR A 332 -7.01 -28.27 -0.97
C THR A 332 -6.62 -26.78 -1.03
N GLN A 333 -7.48 -25.85 -0.63
CA GLN A 333 -7.12 -24.43 -0.55
C GLN A 333 -6.28 -24.15 0.70
N LEU A 334 -6.61 -24.78 1.84
CA LEU A 334 -5.81 -24.70 3.07
C LEU A 334 -4.47 -25.41 2.89
N GLU A 335 -4.46 -26.59 2.26
CA GLU A 335 -3.24 -27.31 1.89
C GLU A 335 -2.32 -26.45 1.03
N ARG A 336 -2.84 -25.86 -0.06
CA ARG A 336 -2.06 -24.95 -0.92
C ARG A 336 -1.55 -23.71 -0.18
N GLN A 337 -2.29 -23.22 0.82
CA GLN A 337 -1.82 -22.11 1.64
C GLN A 337 -0.64 -22.54 2.52
N ALA A 338 -0.73 -23.69 3.16
CA ALA A 338 0.35 -24.31 3.93
C ALA A 338 1.60 -24.57 3.05
N ASP A 339 1.43 -25.11 1.85
CA ASP A 339 2.52 -25.34 0.88
C ASP A 339 3.24 -24.04 0.49
N ARG A 340 2.48 -22.95 0.29
CA ARG A 340 3.06 -21.64 -0.01
C ARG A 340 3.86 -21.09 1.17
N MET A 341 3.35 -21.26 2.41
CA MET A 341 4.06 -20.87 3.63
C MET A 341 5.33 -21.71 3.79
N ALA A 342 5.26 -23.02 3.61
CA ALA A 342 6.41 -23.90 3.65
C ALA A 342 7.47 -23.54 2.59
N SER A 343 7.06 -23.26 1.36
CA SER A 343 7.96 -22.82 0.29
C SER A 343 8.67 -21.50 0.61
N ARG A 344 7.99 -20.56 1.29
CA ARG A 344 8.61 -19.32 1.76
C ARG A 344 9.62 -19.58 2.86
N LEU A 345 9.32 -20.44 3.82
CA LEU A 345 10.24 -20.84 4.87
C LEU A 345 11.51 -21.50 4.30
N GLU A 346 11.37 -22.37 3.31
CA GLU A 346 12.52 -22.98 2.63
C GLU A 346 13.41 -21.94 1.96
N ALA A 347 12.79 -21.02 1.21
CA ALA A 347 13.52 -19.92 0.59
C ALA A 347 14.20 -19.00 1.62
N ALA A 348 13.51 -18.73 2.75
CA ALA A 348 14.05 -17.95 3.85
C ALA A 348 15.22 -18.66 4.54
N SER A 349 15.10 -19.96 4.80
CA SER A 349 16.16 -20.78 5.44
C SER A 349 17.40 -20.93 4.56
N ALA A 350 17.23 -20.89 3.25
CA ALA A 350 18.34 -20.84 2.30
C ALA A 350 19.05 -19.48 2.33
N ALA A 351 18.28 -18.37 2.44
CA ALA A 351 18.80 -17.02 2.44
C ALA A 351 19.38 -16.59 3.81
N VAL A 352 18.80 -17.07 4.91
CA VAL A 352 19.17 -16.72 6.30
C VAL A 352 19.45 -18.00 7.09
N PRO A 353 20.73 -18.45 7.17
CA PRO A 353 21.08 -19.71 7.81
C PRO A 353 20.66 -19.86 9.28
N ALA A 354 20.48 -18.73 9.99
CA ALA A 354 19.99 -18.71 11.38
C ALA A 354 18.61 -19.35 11.58
N LEU A 355 17.78 -19.48 10.52
CA LEU A 355 16.50 -20.16 10.57
C LEU A 355 16.59 -21.70 10.59
N ARG A 356 17.68 -22.28 10.08
CA ARG A 356 17.80 -23.73 9.86
C ARG A 356 17.53 -24.58 11.11
N PRO A 357 18.01 -24.22 12.33
CA PRO A 357 17.74 -25.01 13.53
C PRO A 357 16.25 -25.09 13.92
N TYR A 358 15.44 -24.13 13.46
CA TYR A 358 14.03 -24.01 13.81
C TYR A 358 13.08 -24.51 12.73
N ARG A 359 13.62 -24.86 11.55
CA ARG A 359 12.88 -25.19 10.34
C ARG A 359 11.78 -26.23 10.57
N ASP A 360 12.13 -27.35 11.21
CA ASP A 360 11.19 -28.47 11.36
C ASP A 360 10.02 -28.11 12.29
N GLY A 361 10.27 -27.44 13.41
CA GLY A 361 9.22 -26.96 14.31
C GLY A 361 8.32 -25.88 13.69
N LEU A 362 8.84 -25.07 12.73
CA LEU A 362 8.02 -24.12 11.97
C LEU A 362 7.20 -24.82 10.87
N LEU A 363 7.74 -25.87 10.25
CA LEU A 363 7.01 -26.70 9.29
C LEU A 363 5.84 -27.43 9.96
N ASP A 364 5.95 -27.81 11.24
CA ASP A 364 4.85 -28.43 11.98
C ASP A 364 3.62 -27.51 12.02
N ALA A 365 3.80 -26.19 12.23
CA ALA A 365 2.70 -25.24 12.20
C ALA A 365 1.97 -25.20 10.83
N TYR A 366 2.69 -25.42 9.74
CA TYR A 366 2.09 -25.46 8.40
C TYR A 366 1.47 -26.82 8.09
N ARG A 367 2.00 -27.93 8.64
CA ARG A 367 1.36 -29.25 8.57
C ARG A 367 0.04 -29.26 9.32
N ASP A 368 0.02 -28.70 10.56
CA ASP A 368 -1.21 -28.56 11.33
C ASP A 368 -2.29 -27.78 10.55
N LEU A 369 -1.88 -26.72 9.80
CA LEU A 369 -2.78 -25.97 8.92
C LEU A 369 -3.29 -26.81 7.74
N ALA A 370 -2.43 -27.62 7.13
CA ALA A 370 -2.81 -28.53 6.03
C ALA A 370 -3.79 -29.58 6.53
N ASP A 371 -3.54 -30.16 7.72
CA ASP A 371 -4.37 -31.19 8.33
C ASP A 371 -5.79 -30.70 8.63
N LEU A 372 -5.98 -29.41 8.97
CA LEU A 372 -7.32 -28.82 9.03
C LEU A 372 -8.10 -28.96 7.71
N GLY A 373 -7.40 -28.88 6.57
CA GLY A 373 -7.99 -29.10 5.26
C GLY A 373 -8.44 -30.55 5.05
N THR A 374 -7.64 -31.53 5.48
CA THR A 374 -7.91 -32.95 5.27
C THR A 374 -9.09 -33.46 6.10
N VAL A 375 -9.31 -32.90 7.31
CA VAL A 375 -10.46 -33.27 8.18
C VAL A 375 -11.74 -32.48 7.85
N GLY A 376 -11.79 -31.86 6.66
CA GLY A 376 -12.99 -31.12 6.22
C GLY A 376 -13.17 -29.75 6.86
N GLY A 377 -12.16 -29.22 7.51
CA GLY A 377 -12.15 -27.89 8.08
C GLY A 377 -12.36 -26.81 7.02
N SER A 378 -13.00 -25.72 7.40
CA SER A 378 -13.20 -24.57 6.54
C SER A 378 -12.96 -23.28 7.30
N ARG A 379 -12.42 -22.26 6.62
CA ARG A 379 -12.15 -20.94 7.23
C ARG A 379 -12.67 -19.84 6.33
N PRO A 380 -13.40 -18.85 6.89
CA PRO A 380 -13.82 -17.69 6.13
C PRO A 380 -12.60 -16.92 5.65
N ALA A 381 -12.71 -16.38 4.45
CA ALA A 381 -11.69 -15.53 3.84
C ALA A 381 -12.35 -14.35 3.13
N GLN A 382 -11.75 -13.19 3.25
CA GLN A 382 -12.24 -11.93 2.74
C GLN A 382 -11.10 -11.03 2.28
N ARG A 383 -11.41 -9.84 1.82
CA ARG A 383 -10.43 -8.78 1.68
C ARG A 383 -10.01 -8.32 3.08
N VAL A 384 -8.73 -8.13 3.27
CA VAL A 384 -8.11 -7.73 4.54
C VAL A 384 -7.14 -6.58 4.29
N HIS A 385 -6.68 -5.91 5.33
CA HIS A 385 -5.66 -4.85 5.24
C HIS A 385 -4.37 -5.38 4.59
N GLY A 386 -3.93 -6.56 5.00
CA GLY A 386 -2.84 -7.32 4.41
C GLY A 386 -1.44 -6.97 4.90
N ASP A 387 -1.27 -5.85 5.63
CA ASP A 387 -0.03 -5.46 6.31
C ASP A 387 -0.33 -4.64 7.58
N LEU A 388 -1.32 -5.07 8.37
CA LEU A 388 -1.75 -4.37 9.58
C LEU A 388 -0.70 -4.50 10.69
N HIS A 389 -0.28 -3.37 11.24
CA HIS A 389 0.61 -3.25 12.39
C HIS A 389 0.39 -1.90 13.11
N LEU A 390 1.01 -1.69 14.27
CA LEU A 390 0.83 -0.46 15.08
C LEU A 390 1.08 0.83 14.28
N GLY A 391 2.04 0.84 13.36
CA GLY A 391 2.33 2.01 12.51
C GLY A 391 1.25 2.33 11.48
N GLN A 392 0.25 1.44 11.27
CA GLN A 392 -0.87 1.65 10.35
C GLN A 392 -2.18 1.97 11.10
N ALA A 393 -2.10 2.26 12.39
CA ALA A 393 -3.21 2.68 13.22
C ALA A 393 -2.92 4.05 13.81
N LEU A 394 -3.77 5.04 13.55
CA LEU A 394 -3.66 6.38 14.10
C LEU A 394 -4.61 6.53 15.29
N GLY A 395 -4.06 6.98 16.42
CA GLY A 395 -4.82 7.32 17.63
C GLY A 395 -4.66 8.79 17.99
N ALA A 396 -5.48 9.30 18.90
CA ALA A 396 -5.33 10.65 19.41
C ALA A 396 -3.95 10.82 20.09
N ASP A 397 -3.25 11.89 19.77
CA ASP A 397 -2.01 12.24 20.45
C ASP A 397 -2.33 12.73 21.85
N GLY A 398 -2.30 11.83 22.86
CA GLY A 398 -2.54 12.13 24.28
C GLY A 398 -1.45 13.00 24.94
N GLY A 399 -0.76 13.81 24.19
CA GLY A 399 0.27 14.75 24.64
C GLY A 399 -0.32 16.00 25.29
N GLY A 400 -1.02 15.82 26.40
CA GLY A 400 -1.53 16.90 27.22
C GLY A 400 -1.66 16.43 28.65
N ASP A 401 -0.56 16.38 29.39
CA ASP A 401 -0.58 16.44 30.85
C ASP A 401 -1.08 17.83 31.23
N GLY A 402 -2.40 18.01 31.16
CA GLY A 402 -3.10 19.25 31.50
C GLY A 402 -3.18 19.39 33.00
N GLY A 403 -2.24 20.13 33.58
CA GLY A 403 -2.43 20.73 34.88
C GLY A 403 -3.80 21.39 34.97
N GLN A 404 -4.61 20.96 35.92
CA GLN A 404 -5.79 21.67 36.36
C GLN A 404 -5.39 23.05 36.88
N GLU A 405 -5.72 24.08 36.14
CA GLU A 405 -5.96 25.41 36.73
C GLU A 405 -7.26 25.96 36.17
N GLY A 406 -8.14 26.26 37.12
CA GLY A 406 -9.50 26.69 36.87
C GLY A 406 -9.59 28.03 36.19
N SER A 407 -10.57 28.19 35.33
CA SER A 407 -11.20 29.47 35.04
C SER A 407 -12.68 29.25 34.79
N GLN A 408 -13.49 29.79 35.72
CA GLN A 408 -14.93 29.96 35.57
C GLN A 408 -15.20 31.01 34.46
N GLY A 409 -15.99 30.62 33.47
CA GLY A 409 -16.49 31.53 32.45
C GLY A 409 -17.82 31.02 31.89
N ARG A 410 -18.93 31.64 32.32
CA ARG A 410 -20.30 31.42 31.83
C ARG A 410 -20.42 31.73 30.34
N GLY A 411 -21.17 30.93 29.62
CA GLY A 411 -21.67 31.27 28.27
C GLY A 411 -22.62 30.18 27.75
N GLN A 412 -23.86 30.55 27.56
CA GLN A 412 -25.05 29.77 27.23
C GLN A 412 -25.05 29.15 25.81
N GLY A 413 -25.64 27.98 25.68
CA GLY A 413 -26.59 27.65 24.61
C GLY A 413 -26.03 26.97 23.36
N GLY A 414 -26.34 25.70 23.20
CA GLY A 414 -26.23 24.93 21.96
C GLY A 414 -26.44 23.45 22.21
N GLU A 415 -27.72 23.03 22.13
CA GLU A 415 -28.13 21.62 22.27
C GLU A 415 -27.64 20.78 21.11
N GLY A 416 -27.20 19.55 21.39
CA GLY A 416 -27.30 18.44 20.48
C GLY A 416 -26.01 17.83 19.95
N SER A 417 -25.29 17.05 20.77
CA SER A 417 -24.67 15.83 20.27
C SER A 417 -24.43 14.91 21.46
N GLN A 418 -25.09 13.77 21.44
CA GLN A 418 -25.04 12.76 22.49
C GLN A 418 -23.60 12.25 22.68
N GLY A 419 -23.13 12.28 23.91
CA GLY A 419 -21.83 11.80 24.32
C GLY A 419 -21.61 10.33 23.99
N GLY A 420 -20.68 10.08 23.08
CA GLY A 420 -20.04 8.78 22.92
C GLY A 420 -18.93 8.66 23.97
N GLU A 421 -18.96 7.58 24.71
CA GLU A 421 -18.03 7.19 25.76
C GLU A 421 -16.55 7.42 25.36
N GLY A 422 -15.79 8.03 26.25
CA GLY A 422 -14.40 8.44 26.06
C GLY A 422 -13.42 7.27 25.93
N GLY A 423 -13.37 6.69 24.74
CA GLY A 423 -12.30 5.83 24.25
C GLY A 423 -11.81 6.40 22.92
N GLY A 424 -10.62 6.98 22.90
CA GLY A 424 -10.03 7.55 21.69
C GLY A 424 -10.10 6.55 20.52
N GLY A 425 -10.89 6.89 19.49
CA GLY A 425 -11.12 6.02 18.35
C GLY A 425 -9.83 5.85 17.53
N TRP A 426 -9.54 4.61 17.12
CA TRP A 426 -8.47 4.32 16.17
C TRP A 426 -8.95 4.50 14.73
N THR A 427 -8.05 4.97 13.89
CA THR A 427 -8.24 5.03 12.43
C THR A 427 -7.16 4.20 11.75
N LEU A 428 -7.55 3.24 10.91
CA LEU A 428 -6.62 2.40 10.15
C LEU A 428 -6.32 3.07 8.80
N ILE A 429 -5.05 3.03 8.41
CA ILE A 429 -4.54 3.66 7.19
C ILE A 429 -3.65 2.68 6.41
N ASP A 430 -3.38 2.97 5.12
CA ASP A 430 -2.39 2.25 4.31
C ASP A 430 -2.77 0.80 3.99
N PHE A 431 -3.93 0.62 3.35
CA PHE A 431 -4.48 -0.69 2.98
C PHE A 431 -3.81 -1.35 1.77
N GLU A 432 -2.59 -0.97 1.40
CA GLU A 432 -1.89 -1.54 0.24
C GLU A 432 -1.56 -3.03 0.38
N GLY A 433 -1.48 -3.54 1.60
CA GLY A 433 -0.87 -4.85 1.89
C GLY A 433 0.65 -4.83 1.74
N GLU A 434 1.31 -5.98 1.90
CA GLU A 434 2.78 -6.08 1.84
C GLU A 434 3.32 -5.67 0.47
N PRO A 435 4.14 -4.60 0.35
CA PRO A 435 4.60 -4.06 -0.94
C PRO A 435 5.44 -5.03 -1.77
N ALA A 436 6.05 -6.03 -1.13
CA ALA A 436 6.86 -7.05 -1.82
C ALA A 436 6.01 -8.09 -2.57
N ARG A 437 4.69 -8.16 -2.31
CA ARG A 437 3.77 -9.09 -2.97
C ARG A 437 3.16 -8.48 -4.24
N PRO A 438 2.94 -9.29 -5.29
CA PRO A 438 2.20 -8.84 -6.46
C PRO A 438 0.79 -8.38 -6.11
N LEU A 439 0.24 -7.42 -6.87
CA LEU A 439 -1.11 -6.89 -6.65
C LEU A 439 -2.19 -7.97 -6.59
N ALA A 440 -2.09 -9.00 -7.44
CA ALA A 440 -3.04 -10.13 -7.45
C ALA A 440 -3.06 -10.89 -6.10
N GLU A 441 -1.90 -11.04 -5.43
CA GLU A 441 -1.82 -11.67 -4.11
C GLU A 441 -2.35 -10.73 -3.01
N ARG A 442 -2.07 -9.43 -3.12
CA ARG A 442 -2.57 -8.40 -2.18
C ARG A 442 -4.09 -8.27 -2.24
N ARG A 443 -4.69 -8.55 -3.40
CA ARG A 443 -6.15 -8.55 -3.61
C ARG A 443 -6.83 -9.89 -3.36
N ALA A 444 -6.08 -10.94 -3.08
CA ALA A 444 -6.66 -12.25 -2.79
C ALA A 444 -7.38 -12.25 -1.43
N HIS A 445 -8.47 -13.04 -1.35
CA HIS A 445 -9.14 -13.27 -0.06
C HIS A 445 -8.21 -14.02 0.89
N GLN A 446 -8.16 -13.55 2.12
CA GLN A 446 -7.34 -14.10 3.20
C GLN A 446 -8.19 -14.26 4.47
N PRO A 447 -7.88 -15.19 5.37
CA PRO A 447 -8.43 -15.17 6.71
C PRO A 447 -8.02 -13.90 7.45
N VAL A 448 -8.93 -13.34 8.24
CA VAL A 448 -8.69 -12.11 9.03
C VAL A 448 -7.53 -12.25 10.01
N VAL A 449 -7.20 -13.48 10.41
CA VAL A 449 -6.07 -13.81 11.28
C VAL A 449 -4.73 -13.31 10.72
N ARG A 450 -4.63 -13.07 9.41
CA ARG A 450 -3.44 -12.49 8.78
C ARG A 450 -3.12 -11.10 9.35
N ASP A 451 -4.12 -10.24 9.44
CA ASP A 451 -3.96 -8.89 9.99
C ASP A 451 -3.73 -8.94 11.50
N ILE A 452 -4.45 -9.85 12.18
CA ILE A 452 -4.28 -10.08 13.61
C ILE A 452 -2.84 -10.51 13.91
N ALA A 453 -2.31 -11.50 13.20
CA ALA A 453 -0.93 -11.95 13.36
C ALA A 453 0.08 -10.80 13.15
N GLY A 454 -0.13 -9.95 12.14
CA GLY A 454 0.69 -8.77 11.91
C GLY A 454 0.68 -7.79 13.09
N MET A 455 -0.51 -7.51 13.64
CA MET A 455 -0.66 -6.64 14.80
C MET A 455 0.00 -7.24 16.06
N LEU A 456 -0.22 -8.53 16.33
CA LEU A 456 0.42 -9.21 17.46
C LEU A 456 1.95 -9.16 17.36
N ARG A 457 2.49 -9.37 16.17
CA ARG A 457 3.92 -9.24 15.92
C ARG A 457 4.43 -7.80 16.16
N SER A 458 3.64 -6.78 15.87
CA SER A 458 4.07 -5.40 16.08
C SER A 458 4.18 -5.03 17.57
N PHE A 459 3.39 -5.62 18.46
CA PHE A 459 3.59 -5.48 19.93
C PHE A 459 4.93 -6.11 20.37
N ASP A 460 5.25 -7.30 19.86
CA ASP A 460 6.54 -7.94 20.14
C ASP A 460 7.72 -7.07 19.68
N TYR A 461 7.61 -6.45 18.49
CA TYR A 461 8.64 -5.53 17.98
C TYR A 461 8.81 -4.29 18.87
N ALA A 462 7.71 -3.65 19.28
CA ALA A 462 7.76 -2.47 20.14
C ALA A 462 8.46 -2.78 21.47
N ALA A 463 8.12 -3.89 22.10
CA ALA A 463 8.71 -4.34 23.35
C ALA A 463 10.23 -4.59 23.21
N CYS A 464 10.65 -5.26 22.12
CA CYS A 464 12.06 -5.55 21.87
C CYS A 464 12.88 -4.28 21.55
N GLN A 465 12.27 -3.28 20.92
CA GLN A 465 12.98 -2.04 20.59
C GLN A 465 13.25 -1.20 21.83
N HIS A 466 12.39 -1.25 22.84
CA HIS A 466 12.51 -0.45 24.05
C HIS A 466 13.39 -1.12 25.12
N GLY A 467 13.30 -2.46 25.25
CA GLY A 467 14.01 -3.22 26.28
C GLY A 467 15.50 -3.42 26.00
N ALA A 468 16.23 -3.98 26.99
CA ALA A 468 17.61 -4.39 26.84
C ALA A 468 17.80 -5.60 25.89
N GLY A 469 16.75 -5.97 25.15
CA GLY A 469 16.67 -7.10 24.25
C GLY A 469 15.46 -7.99 24.52
N PRO A 470 15.37 -9.13 23.83
CA PRO A 470 14.22 -10.05 23.96
C PRO A 470 14.08 -10.71 25.35
N ASP A 471 15.09 -10.59 26.20
CA ASP A 471 15.11 -11.18 27.54
C ASP A 471 14.66 -10.22 28.66
N ASP A 472 14.26 -8.97 28.33
CA ASP A 472 13.69 -8.06 29.31
C ASP A 472 12.30 -8.52 29.75
N ALA A 473 12.21 -9.01 31.01
CA ALA A 473 11.00 -9.62 31.56
C ALA A 473 9.81 -8.66 31.57
N TRP A 474 10.04 -7.36 31.83
CA TRP A 474 8.96 -6.37 31.86
C TRP A 474 8.41 -6.10 30.46
N SER A 475 9.28 -5.83 29.47
CA SER A 475 8.87 -5.60 28.10
C SER A 475 8.19 -6.83 27.48
N SER A 476 8.67 -8.03 27.82
CA SER A 476 8.03 -9.29 27.41
C SER A 476 6.64 -9.46 28.03
N ALA A 477 6.47 -9.12 29.33
CA ALA A 477 5.16 -9.14 29.98
C ALA A 477 4.22 -8.09 29.37
N TRP A 478 4.72 -6.89 29.12
CA TRP A 478 3.96 -5.83 28.45
C TRP A 478 3.43 -6.29 27.08
N ALA A 479 4.29 -6.90 26.25
CA ALA A 479 3.87 -7.42 24.94
C ALA A 479 2.75 -8.47 25.10
N ARG A 480 2.95 -9.47 25.98
CA ARG A 480 1.93 -10.52 26.21
C ARG A 480 0.58 -9.94 26.63
N THR A 481 0.58 -9.01 27.60
CA THR A 481 -0.64 -8.41 28.12
C THR A 481 -1.38 -7.59 27.04
N ASN A 482 -0.64 -6.83 26.23
CA ASN A 482 -1.24 -6.04 25.15
C ASN A 482 -1.74 -6.92 23.99
N ARG A 483 -1.04 -8.01 23.65
CA ARG A 483 -1.52 -9.01 22.68
C ARG A 483 -2.85 -9.64 23.16
N ALA A 484 -2.93 -10.02 24.44
CA ALA A 484 -4.15 -10.56 25.03
C ALA A 484 -5.31 -9.55 25.02
N ALA A 485 -5.02 -8.29 25.38
CA ALA A 485 -6.01 -7.20 25.35
C ALA A 485 -6.53 -6.92 23.93
N TYR A 486 -5.65 -6.92 22.93
CA TYR A 486 -6.04 -6.76 21.52
C TYR A 486 -6.97 -7.89 21.05
N CYS A 487 -6.64 -9.16 21.35
CA CYS A 487 -7.50 -10.30 21.01
C CYS A 487 -8.86 -10.23 21.72
N ALA A 488 -8.89 -9.86 23.00
CA ALA A 488 -10.13 -9.67 23.74
C ALA A 488 -10.99 -8.55 23.14
N GLY A 489 -10.38 -7.43 22.79
CA GLY A 489 -11.07 -6.33 22.10
C GLY A 489 -11.59 -6.72 20.72
N TYR A 490 -10.84 -7.53 19.97
CA TYR A 490 -11.28 -8.06 18.68
C TYR A 490 -12.54 -8.93 18.82
N ALA A 491 -12.56 -9.83 19.79
CA ALA A 491 -13.73 -10.66 20.10
C ALA A 491 -14.94 -9.82 20.55
N GLU A 492 -14.73 -8.83 21.42
CA GLU A 492 -15.79 -7.91 21.86
C GLU A 492 -16.34 -7.06 20.71
N GLY A 493 -15.50 -6.71 19.73
CA GLY A 493 -15.89 -5.99 18.52
C GLY A 493 -16.72 -6.80 17.52
N GLY A 494 -17.05 -8.05 17.83
CA GLY A 494 -17.87 -8.96 17.02
C GLY A 494 -17.07 -9.93 16.14
N GLY A 495 -15.74 -9.94 16.25
CA GLY A 495 -14.91 -10.95 15.61
C GLY A 495 -14.89 -12.28 16.39
N ALA A 496 -14.54 -13.39 15.73
CA ALA A 496 -14.22 -14.61 16.46
C ALA A 496 -12.92 -14.43 17.25
N ASP A 497 -12.86 -14.91 18.48
CA ASP A 497 -11.63 -14.81 19.28
C ASP A 497 -10.47 -15.53 18.56
N PRO A 498 -9.40 -14.81 18.19
CA PRO A 498 -8.31 -15.43 17.42
C PRO A 498 -7.60 -16.56 18.19
N ARG A 499 -7.73 -16.58 19.51
CA ARG A 499 -7.12 -17.59 20.40
C ARG A 499 -7.83 -18.95 20.33
N GLU A 500 -9.10 -18.97 19.90
CA GLU A 500 -9.87 -20.20 19.74
C GLU A 500 -9.42 -21.03 18.51
N ASP A 501 -8.79 -20.39 17.50
CA ASP A 501 -8.18 -21.08 16.36
C ASP A 501 -6.65 -21.02 16.44
N ALA A 502 -6.11 -21.66 17.47
CA ALA A 502 -4.67 -21.64 17.74
C ALA A 502 -3.82 -22.18 16.57
N VAL A 503 -4.32 -23.12 15.79
CA VAL A 503 -3.63 -23.68 14.61
C VAL A 503 -3.49 -22.61 13.53
N LEU A 504 -4.59 -21.94 13.20
CA LEU A 504 -4.58 -20.91 12.18
C LEU A 504 -3.71 -19.72 12.62
N LEU A 505 -3.87 -19.27 13.88
CA LEU A 505 -3.08 -18.16 14.42
C LEU A 505 -1.58 -18.48 14.40
N ARG A 506 -1.17 -19.66 14.87
CA ARG A 506 0.23 -20.10 14.88
C ARG A 506 0.83 -20.10 13.48
N ALA A 507 0.09 -20.65 12.49
CA ALA A 507 0.56 -20.70 11.10
C ALA A 507 0.80 -19.30 10.51
N TYR A 508 -0.11 -18.35 10.74
CA TYR A 508 0.01 -16.98 10.22
C TYR A 508 1.05 -16.15 10.99
N GLU A 509 1.18 -16.30 12.31
CA GLU A 509 2.27 -15.66 13.06
C GLU A 509 3.64 -16.19 12.60
N THR A 510 3.73 -17.51 12.32
CA THR A 510 4.95 -18.14 11.79
C THR A 510 5.30 -17.56 10.42
N ASP A 511 4.32 -17.47 9.51
CA ASP A 511 4.54 -16.91 8.16
C ASP A 511 5.00 -15.44 8.22
N LYS A 512 4.39 -14.63 9.11
CA LYS A 512 4.80 -13.24 9.31
C LYS A 512 6.20 -13.16 9.90
N ALA A 513 6.55 -13.96 10.91
CA ALA A 513 7.87 -13.99 11.51
C ALA A 513 8.96 -14.40 10.50
N VAL A 514 8.68 -15.37 9.63
CA VAL A 514 9.59 -15.79 8.54
C VAL A 514 9.79 -14.65 7.53
N TYR A 515 8.72 -13.94 7.15
CA TYR A 515 8.82 -12.75 6.30
C TYR A 515 9.69 -11.68 6.94
N GLU A 516 9.49 -11.39 8.23
CA GLU A 516 10.25 -10.42 8.99
C GLU A 516 11.74 -10.77 9.07
N VAL A 517 12.10 -12.05 9.27
CA VAL A 517 13.50 -12.51 9.24
C VAL A 517 14.16 -12.17 7.92
N LEU A 518 13.50 -12.42 6.78
CA LEU A 518 14.01 -12.08 5.46
C LEU A 518 14.16 -10.56 5.28
N TYR A 519 13.18 -9.81 5.74
CA TYR A 519 13.17 -8.35 5.62
C TYR A 519 14.31 -7.73 6.44
N GLU A 520 14.45 -8.12 7.72
CA GLU A 520 15.48 -7.58 8.60
C GLU A 520 16.89 -7.97 8.14
N ALA A 521 17.09 -9.22 7.73
CA ALA A 521 18.38 -9.67 7.22
C ALA A 521 18.86 -8.86 5.99
N ARG A 522 17.93 -8.35 5.18
CA ARG A 522 18.25 -7.56 3.97
C ARG A 522 18.38 -6.07 4.23
N ASN A 523 17.52 -5.53 5.09
CA ASN A 523 17.34 -4.09 5.23
C ASN A 523 17.86 -3.52 6.54
N ARG A 524 17.78 -4.29 7.64
CA ARG A 524 18.17 -3.86 8.99
C ARG A 524 18.77 -5.03 9.79
N PRO A 525 19.98 -5.53 9.44
CA PRO A 525 20.57 -6.74 10.05
C PRO A 525 20.70 -6.68 11.58
N ALA A 526 20.86 -5.48 12.15
CA ALA A 526 20.91 -5.27 13.60
C ALA A 526 19.59 -5.61 14.32
N TRP A 527 18.47 -5.66 13.59
CA TRP A 527 17.14 -5.97 14.12
C TRP A 527 16.76 -7.45 13.98
N LEU A 528 17.60 -8.25 13.33
CA LEU A 528 17.33 -9.68 13.08
C LEU A 528 17.03 -10.47 14.36
N GLY A 529 17.57 -10.06 15.50
CA GLY A 529 17.32 -10.67 16.81
C GLY A 529 15.84 -10.69 17.20
N ILE A 530 15.07 -9.67 16.77
CA ILE A 530 13.65 -9.50 17.13
C ILE A 530 12.79 -10.62 16.51
N PRO A 531 12.72 -10.79 15.18
CA PRO A 531 11.94 -11.89 14.61
C PRO A 531 12.51 -13.26 14.98
N MET A 532 13.83 -13.39 15.22
CA MET A 532 14.41 -14.65 15.67
C MET A 532 13.96 -15.07 17.08
N ALA A 533 13.61 -14.12 17.97
CA ALA A 533 13.00 -14.44 19.26
C ALA A 533 11.61 -15.08 19.08
N ALA A 534 10.79 -14.55 18.16
CA ALA A 534 9.51 -15.15 17.83
C ALA A 534 9.68 -16.52 17.15
N ILE A 535 10.65 -16.67 16.24
CA ILE A 535 10.97 -17.96 15.60
C ILE A 535 11.26 -19.03 16.65
N ARG A 536 12.07 -18.72 17.68
CA ARG A 536 12.35 -19.68 18.77
C ARG A 536 11.08 -20.09 19.50
N ARG A 537 10.22 -19.14 19.83
CA ARG A 537 8.93 -19.39 20.51
C ARG A 537 8.01 -20.25 19.65
N LEU A 538 7.82 -19.89 18.38
CA LEU A 538 6.88 -20.55 17.46
C LEU A 538 7.32 -21.95 17.04
N ALA A 539 8.64 -22.21 17.02
CA ALA A 539 9.20 -23.52 16.70
C ALA A 539 9.16 -24.52 17.88
N ALA A 540 8.89 -24.06 19.10
CA ALA A 540 8.82 -24.93 20.26
C ALA A 540 7.59 -25.86 20.19
N PRO A 541 7.74 -27.19 20.39
CA PRO A 541 6.62 -28.12 20.34
C PRO A 541 5.66 -27.87 21.50
N GLY A 542 4.34 -27.90 21.21
CA GLY A 542 3.29 -27.89 22.23
C GLY A 542 3.13 -26.61 23.02
N THR A 543 3.64 -25.47 22.53
CA THR A 543 3.38 -24.18 23.19
C THR A 543 1.93 -23.77 22.88
N PRO A 544 0.98 -23.89 23.85
CA PRO A 544 -0.31 -23.24 23.70
C PRO A 544 -0.02 -21.74 23.51
N TRP A 545 -0.91 -21.06 22.81
CA TRP A 545 -0.84 -19.62 22.68
C TRP A 545 -0.66 -19.00 24.07
N SER A 546 0.54 -18.61 24.44
CA SER A 546 0.84 -17.88 25.66
C SER A 546 0.67 -16.40 25.33
N GLY A 547 -0.56 -15.89 25.53
CA GLY A 547 -0.90 -14.48 25.44
C GLY A 547 -0.01 -13.61 26.29
#